data_3c8f7057c5eaf9c115091066353e91f9
#
_entry.id   3c8f7057c5eaf9c115091066353e91f9
#
_cell.length_a   1.000
_cell.length_b   1.000
_cell.length_c   1.000
_cell.angle_alpha   90.00
_cell.angle_beta   90.00
_cell.angle_gamma   90.00
#
_symmetry.space_group_name_H-M   'P 1'
#
loop_
_entity.id
_entity.type
_entity.pdbx_description
1 polymer ?
#
loop_
_entity_poly.entity_id
_entity_poly.type
_entity_poly.pdbx_seq_one_letter_code
_entity_poly.pdbx_strand_id
1 'polypeptide(L)'
;MKKVLLLTVLFLATAVTYAGGYRVSLQGNKALAMGHTGVAVINSSELVFFNPAGLVYLENKLSVSVGAHGVLADVSYQNSATGETAMTEAGVGTPFYAYISYQANDWLAFGLGIYTPYGSTVAYEDDWAGSHLVNNIALQAIFVQPSVSVKITDKFSVGGGPIYATGGVNFNKNLNRTLVDLDGNRSEVTLEQTGISNWVGPQVLC
;
A
#
# COMPACT_ATOMS: atom_id res chain seq x y z
N MET A 1 -29.31 28.52 9.31
CA MET A 1 -28.23 28.32 10.28
C MET A 1 -27.72 26.87 10.32
N LYS A 2 -28.56 25.83 10.53
CA LYS A 2 -28.12 24.41 10.61
C LYS A 2 -27.39 23.90 9.34
N LYS A 3 -27.84 24.30 8.14
CA LYS A 3 -27.19 23.89 6.86
C LYS A 3 -25.81 24.56 6.66
N VAL A 4 -25.64 25.80 7.12
CA VAL A 4 -24.35 26.50 7.06
C VAL A 4 -23.37 25.90 8.05
N LEU A 5 -23.83 25.58 9.27
CA LEU A 5 -23.00 24.90 10.27
C LEU A 5 -22.50 23.52 9.78
N LEU A 6 -23.38 22.77 9.11
CA LEU A 6 -23.01 21.45 8.54
C LEU A 6 -21.95 21.57 7.43
N LEU A 7 -22.10 22.57 6.55
CA LEU A 7 -21.12 22.89 5.51
C LEU A 7 -19.78 23.35 6.11
N THR A 8 -19.80 24.12 7.17
CA THR A 8 -18.58 24.61 7.83
C THR A 8 -17.84 23.44 8.52
N VAL A 9 -18.56 22.53 9.17
CA VAL A 9 -17.96 21.34 9.79
C VAL A 9 -17.38 20.41 8.73
N LEU A 10 -18.07 20.23 7.60
CA LEU A 10 -17.57 19.42 6.48
C LEU A 10 -16.30 20.04 5.86
N PHE A 11 -16.23 21.37 5.76
CA PHE A 11 -15.06 22.08 5.24
C PHE A 11 -13.86 22.05 6.20
N LEU A 12 -14.11 22.15 7.52
CA LEU A 12 -13.06 22.01 8.53
C LEU A 12 -12.49 20.57 8.60
N ALA A 13 -13.33 19.56 8.36
CA ALA A 13 -12.88 18.15 8.35
C ALA A 13 -11.87 17.86 7.21
N THR A 14 -11.91 18.58 6.11
CA THR A 14 -10.96 18.44 5.00
C THR A 14 -9.62 19.12 5.24
N ALA A 15 -9.51 20.03 6.19
CA ALA A 15 -8.30 20.81 6.46
C ALA A 15 -7.21 20.02 7.23
N VAL A 16 -7.52 18.80 7.69
CA VAL A 16 -6.61 17.96 8.50
C VAL A 16 -6.16 16.71 7.73
N THR A 17 -6.34 16.66 6.42
CA THR A 17 -5.91 15.52 5.61
C THR A 17 -4.45 15.64 5.22
N TYR A 18 -3.60 14.80 5.81
CA TYR A 18 -2.24 14.61 5.35
C TYR A 18 -2.23 13.57 4.23
N ALA A 19 -1.74 13.94 3.06
CA ALA A 19 -1.56 13.01 1.97
C ALA A 19 -0.42 12.06 2.32
N GLY A 20 -0.70 10.76 2.39
CA GLY A 20 0.29 9.70 2.57
C GLY A 20 1.17 9.53 1.33
N GLY A 21 2.31 8.87 1.51
CA GLY A 21 3.29 8.64 0.45
C GLY A 21 2.83 7.68 -0.67
N TYR A 22 3.79 7.20 -1.43
CA TYR A 22 3.59 6.29 -2.57
C TYR A 22 2.92 4.97 -2.16
N ARG A 23 1.91 4.56 -2.91
CA ARG A 23 1.20 3.29 -2.75
C ARG A 23 1.24 2.49 -4.05
N VAL A 24 1.52 1.20 -3.95
CA VAL A 24 1.40 0.26 -5.07
C VAL A 24 -0.08 -0.08 -5.26
N SER A 25 -0.66 0.30 -6.39
CA SER A 25 -2.10 0.13 -6.66
C SER A 25 -2.39 -1.20 -7.36
N LEU A 26 -2.05 -2.32 -6.72
CA LEU A 26 -2.18 -3.68 -7.29
C LEU A 26 -3.05 -4.61 -6.42
N GLN A 27 -4.02 -4.07 -5.66
CA GLN A 27 -4.81 -4.81 -4.66
C GLN A 27 -6.05 -5.49 -5.23
N GLY A 28 -6.10 -5.76 -6.52
CA GLY A 28 -7.20 -6.49 -7.15
C GLY A 28 -7.11 -6.49 -8.68
N ASN A 29 -7.10 -7.67 -9.29
CA ASN A 29 -6.97 -7.80 -10.76
C ASN A 29 -8.19 -7.26 -11.49
N LYS A 30 -9.40 -7.46 -10.94
CA LYS A 30 -10.63 -6.94 -11.54
C LYS A 30 -10.65 -5.41 -11.49
N ALA A 31 -10.34 -4.84 -10.32
CA ALA A 31 -10.26 -3.39 -10.15
C ALA A 31 -9.17 -2.78 -11.03
N LEU A 32 -8.00 -3.43 -11.13
CA LEU A 32 -6.90 -2.99 -11.98
C LEU A 32 -7.31 -2.97 -13.47
N ALA A 33 -7.93 -4.04 -13.95
CA ALA A 33 -8.40 -4.14 -15.34
C ALA A 33 -9.47 -3.10 -15.70
N MET A 34 -10.21 -2.60 -14.70
CA MET A 34 -11.23 -1.55 -14.85
C MET A 34 -10.73 -0.15 -14.49
N GLY A 35 -9.41 0.09 -14.47
CA GLY A 35 -8.84 1.40 -14.13
C GLY A 35 -9.05 1.82 -12.67
N HIS A 36 -9.05 0.88 -11.73
CA HIS A 36 -9.26 1.10 -10.29
C HIS A 36 -10.65 1.60 -9.90
N THR A 37 -11.68 1.29 -10.65
CA THR A 37 -13.08 1.61 -10.34
C THR A 37 -13.71 0.71 -9.25
N GLY A 38 -12.88 -0.04 -8.52
CA GLY A 38 -13.30 -1.02 -7.51
C GLY A 38 -14.20 -0.48 -6.39
N VAL A 39 -14.21 0.83 -6.15
CA VAL A 39 -15.08 1.46 -5.15
C VAL A 39 -16.56 1.36 -5.53
N ALA A 40 -16.88 1.50 -6.82
CA ALA A 40 -18.26 1.53 -7.33
C ALA A 40 -18.75 0.19 -7.86
N VAL A 41 -17.87 -0.76 -8.13
CA VAL A 41 -18.21 -2.05 -8.75
C VAL A 41 -18.31 -3.14 -7.71
N ILE A 42 -19.51 -3.67 -7.48
CA ILE A 42 -19.81 -4.71 -6.48
C ILE A 42 -19.84 -6.07 -7.18
N ASN A 43 -18.68 -6.74 -7.30
CA ASN A 43 -18.60 -8.02 -8.02
C ASN A 43 -17.62 -9.04 -7.43
N SER A 44 -16.87 -8.70 -6.38
CA SER A 44 -15.86 -9.60 -5.82
C SER A 44 -15.49 -9.23 -4.38
N SER A 45 -14.81 -10.15 -3.68
CA SER A 45 -14.26 -9.90 -2.34
C SER A 45 -13.15 -8.85 -2.29
N GLU A 46 -12.66 -8.35 -3.43
CA GLU A 46 -11.75 -7.19 -3.50
C GLU A 46 -12.36 -5.93 -2.83
N LEU A 47 -13.68 -5.89 -2.68
CA LEU A 47 -14.40 -4.86 -1.93
C LEU A 47 -13.95 -4.72 -0.48
N VAL A 48 -13.38 -5.75 0.14
CA VAL A 48 -12.74 -5.62 1.47
C VAL A 48 -11.75 -4.46 1.49
N PHE A 49 -10.99 -4.30 0.43
CA PHE A 49 -10.03 -3.20 0.28
C PHE A 49 -10.67 -1.91 -0.25
N PHE A 50 -11.48 -2.01 -1.32
CA PHE A 50 -11.96 -0.83 -2.06
C PHE A 50 -13.19 -0.18 -1.43
N ASN A 51 -14.16 -0.99 -0.98
CA ASN A 51 -15.44 -0.51 -0.43
C ASN A 51 -16.08 -1.59 0.47
N PRO A 52 -15.67 -1.71 1.73
CA PRO A 52 -16.23 -2.71 2.64
C PRO A 52 -17.76 -2.66 2.77
N ALA A 53 -18.37 -1.48 2.62
CA ALA A 53 -19.82 -1.34 2.66
C ALA A 53 -20.54 -2.14 1.56
N GLY A 54 -19.87 -2.38 0.42
CA GLY A 54 -20.40 -3.15 -0.70
C GLY A 54 -20.49 -4.67 -0.46
N LEU A 55 -19.81 -5.20 0.56
CA LEU A 55 -19.74 -6.65 0.79
C LEU A 55 -21.10 -7.31 0.97
N VAL A 56 -22.05 -6.60 1.58
CA VAL A 56 -23.41 -7.11 1.85
C VAL A 56 -24.27 -7.23 0.58
N TYR A 57 -23.84 -6.65 -0.54
CA TYR A 57 -24.54 -6.73 -1.82
C TYR A 57 -23.91 -7.73 -2.80
N LEU A 58 -22.90 -8.49 -2.38
CA LEU A 58 -22.35 -9.56 -3.21
C LEU A 58 -23.39 -10.64 -3.44
N GLU A 59 -23.54 -11.11 -4.68
CA GLU A 59 -24.51 -12.15 -5.04
C GLU A 59 -24.18 -13.50 -4.40
N ASN A 60 -22.88 -13.79 -4.24
CA ASN A 60 -22.42 -15.06 -3.68
C ASN A 60 -22.27 -14.97 -2.16
N LYS A 61 -22.83 -15.96 -1.48
CA LYS A 61 -22.71 -16.09 -0.02
C LYS A 61 -21.27 -16.16 0.46
N LEU A 62 -20.40 -16.79 -0.32
CA LEU A 62 -18.96 -16.85 -0.10
C LEU A 62 -18.25 -16.38 -1.37
N SER A 63 -17.36 -15.41 -1.25
CA SER A 63 -16.51 -14.93 -2.34
C SER A 63 -15.05 -14.92 -1.90
N VAL A 64 -14.16 -15.39 -2.78
CA VAL A 64 -12.71 -15.41 -2.56
C VAL A 64 -12.03 -14.79 -3.77
N SER A 65 -11.05 -13.94 -3.52
CA SER A 65 -10.16 -13.37 -4.55
C SER A 65 -8.72 -13.45 -4.09
N VAL A 66 -7.87 -14.04 -4.92
CA VAL A 66 -6.43 -14.16 -4.66
C VAL A 66 -5.67 -13.74 -5.91
N GLY A 67 -4.57 -13.04 -5.72
CA GLY A 67 -3.70 -12.67 -6.81
C GLY A 67 -2.32 -12.24 -6.35
N ALA A 68 -1.39 -12.29 -7.29
CA ALA A 68 -0.04 -11.77 -7.14
C ALA A 68 0.38 -11.11 -8.46
N HIS A 69 1.28 -10.13 -8.36
CA HIS A 69 1.83 -9.42 -9.52
C HIS A 69 3.33 -9.53 -9.52
N GLY A 70 3.94 -9.59 -10.69
CA GLY A 70 5.37 -9.37 -10.88
C GLY A 70 5.60 -7.92 -11.29
N VAL A 71 6.33 -7.16 -10.49
CA VAL A 71 6.70 -5.78 -10.78
C VAL A 71 8.20 -5.73 -11.08
N LEU A 72 8.53 -5.35 -12.31
CA LEU A 72 9.88 -5.05 -12.76
C LEU A 72 10.00 -3.52 -12.82
N ALA A 73 10.89 -2.96 -12.02
CA ALA A 73 11.11 -1.53 -11.98
C ALA A 73 12.58 -1.22 -12.29
N ASP A 74 12.81 -0.67 -13.46
CA ASP A 74 14.12 -0.17 -13.87
C ASP A 74 14.14 1.34 -13.73
N VAL A 75 15.05 1.86 -12.91
CA VAL A 75 15.24 3.28 -12.72
C VAL A 75 16.65 3.65 -13.19
N SER A 76 16.74 4.56 -14.14
CA SER A 76 18.00 5.13 -14.57
C SER A 76 18.25 6.48 -13.91
N TYR A 77 19.43 6.63 -13.37
CA TYR A 77 19.95 7.91 -12.85
C TYR A 77 20.92 8.50 -13.86
N GLN A 78 20.87 9.80 -14.04
CA GLN A 78 21.87 10.56 -14.80
C GLN A 78 22.29 11.81 -14.03
N ASN A 79 23.57 11.96 -13.82
CA ASN A 79 24.14 13.18 -13.25
C ASN A 79 24.21 14.27 -14.34
N SER A 80 23.49 15.35 -14.14
CA SER A 80 23.45 16.46 -15.12
C SER A 80 24.77 17.23 -15.27
N ALA A 81 25.65 17.15 -14.27
CA ALA A 81 26.92 17.87 -14.29
C ALA A 81 28.06 17.03 -14.87
N THR A 82 28.13 15.74 -14.61
CA THR A 82 29.20 14.83 -15.05
C THR A 82 28.80 13.93 -16.21
N GLY A 83 27.50 13.78 -16.48
CA GLY A 83 26.98 12.85 -17.47
C GLY A 83 27.00 11.37 -17.02
N GLU A 84 27.50 11.08 -15.83
CA GLU A 84 27.52 9.72 -15.28
C GLU A 84 26.09 9.14 -15.17
N THR A 85 25.94 7.89 -15.57
CA THR A 85 24.67 7.15 -15.52
C THR A 85 24.79 5.94 -14.60
N ALA A 86 23.70 5.61 -13.89
CA ALA A 86 23.58 4.38 -13.14
C ALA A 86 22.17 3.81 -13.34
N MET A 87 22.05 2.49 -13.32
CA MET A 87 20.78 1.77 -13.42
C MET A 87 20.57 0.96 -12.15
N THR A 88 19.31 0.77 -11.79
CA THR A 88 18.97 -0.12 -10.67
C THR A 88 19.12 -1.59 -11.08
N GLU A 89 19.59 -2.40 -10.15
CA GLU A 89 19.64 -3.86 -10.25
C GLU A 89 18.57 -4.50 -9.37
N ALA A 90 17.40 -3.88 -9.28
CA ALA A 90 16.32 -4.36 -8.43
C ALA A 90 15.74 -5.69 -8.94
N GLY A 91 15.52 -6.61 -8.04
CA GLY A 91 14.82 -7.87 -8.33
C GLY A 91 13.33 -7.65 -8.61
N VAL A 92 12.65 -8.72 -9.00
CA VAL A 92 11.20 -8.69 -9.24
C VAL A 92 10.45 -8.48 -7.92
N GLY A 93 9.72 -7.38 -7.81
CA GLY A 93 8.77 -7.16 -6.72
C GLY A 93 7.54 -8.07 -6.88
N THR A 94 7.09 -8.71 -5.81
CA THR A 94 5.96 -9.65 -5.85
C THR A 94 4.84 -9.24 -4.88
N PRO A 95 4.15 -8.09 -5.12
CA PRO A 95 2.98 -7.75 -4.32
C PRO A 95 1.87 -8.80 -4.52
N PHE A 96 1.18 -9.13 -3.43
CA PHE A 96 0.10 -10.10 -3.43
C PHE A 96 -1.12 -9.59 -2.67
N TYR A 97 -2.26 -10.24 -2.89
CA TYR A 97 -3.46 -10.04 -2.11
C TYR A 97 -4.28 -11.33 -2.00
N ALA A 98 -5.00 -11.46 -0.91
CA ALA A 98 -5.99 -12.49 -0.68
C ALA A 98 -7.16 -11.87 0.09
N TYR A 99 -8.36 -12.03 -0.45
CA TYR A 99 -9.59 -11.55 0.16
C TYR A 99 -10.59 -12.69 0.26
N ILE A 100 -11.29 -12.74 1.36
CA ILE A 100 -12.45 -13.61 1.56
C ILE A 100 -13.58 -12.76 2.11
N SER A 101 -14.80 -12.99 1.63
CA SER A 101 -16.00 -12.39 2.17
C SER A 101 -17.08 -13.44 2.34
N TYR A 102 -17.84 -13.30 3.41
CA TYR A 102 -18.95 -14.18 3.77
C TYR A 102 -20.17 -13.37 4.14
N GLN A 103 -21.26 -13.58 3.43
CA GLN A 103 -22.56 -13.01 3.73
C GLN A 103 -23.27 -13.90 4.74
N ALA A 104 -23.36 -13.44 5.99
CA ALA A 104 -24.00 -14.19 7.06
C ALA A 104 -25.53 -14.24 6.87
N ASN A 105 -26.12 -13.14 6.43
CA ASN A 105 -27.55 -12.99 6.11
C ASN A 105 -27.74 -11.79 5.17
N ASP A 106 -29.01 -11.46 4.84
CA ASP A 106 -29.37 -10.43 3.85
C ASP A 106 -28.96 -8.99 4.26
N TRP A 107 -28.60 -8.77 5.52
CA TRP A 107 -28.22 -7.46 6.03
C TRP A 107 -26.81 -7.39 6.64
N LEU A 108 -26.08 -8.51 6.76
CA LEU A 108 -24.78 -8.60 7.41
C LEU A 108 -23.79 -9.43 6.62
N ALA A 109 -22.63 -8.87 6.35
CA ALA A 109 -21.49 -9.56 5.73
C ALA A 109 -20.18 -9.26 6.46
N PHE A 110 -19.28 -10.22 6.39
CA PHE A 110 -17.93 -10.15 6.94
C PHE A 110 -16.91 -10.25 5.80
N GLY A 111 -15.76 -9.60 5.98
CA GLY A 111 -14.63 -9.69 5.08
C GLY A 111 -13.32 -9.81 5.83
N LEU A 112 -12.35 -10.46 5.21
CA LEU A 112 -10.97 -10.48 5.65
C LEU A 112 -10.07 -10.29 4.44
N GLY A 113 -9.14 -9.34 4.53
CA GLY A 113 -8.12 -9.09 3.53
C GLY A 113 -6.72 -9.24 4.10
N ILE A 114 -5.82 -9.82 3.31
CA ILE A 114 -4.38 -9.83 3.55
C ILE A 114 -3.73 -9.37 2.25
N TYR A 115 -2.97 -8.29 2.29
CA TYR A 115 -2.43 -7.68 1.08
C TYR A 115 -1.21 -6.80 1.36
N THR A 116 -0.44 -6.51 0.30
CA THR A 116 0.79 -5.69 0.35
C THR A 116 0.57 -4.37 -0.40
N PRO A 117 0.09 -3.29 0.26
CA PRO A 117 -0.19 -2.02 -0.42
C PRO A 117 1.07 -1.17 -0.61
N TYR A 118 2.12 -1.47 0.14
CA TYR A 118 3.41 -0.79 0.07
C TYR A 118 4.50 -1.82 -0.16
N GLY A 119 5.33 -1.55 -1.14
CA GLY A 119 6.52 -2.32 -1.45
C GLY A 119 7.35 -1.52 -2.45
N SER A 120 8.61 -1.33 -2.16
CA SER A 120 9.57 -0.72 -3.08
C SER A 120 10.92 -1.32 -2.79
N THR A 121 11.58 -1.76 -3.82
CA THR A 121 12.98 -2.18 -3.74
C THR A 121 13.75 -1.40 -4.79
N VAL A 122 14.77 -0.71 -4.34
CA VAL A 122 15.73 0.00 -5.19
C VAL A 122 17.10 -0.47 -4.76
N ALA A 123 17.86 -1.03 -5.68
CA ALA A 123 19.23 -1.43 -5.46
C ALA A 123 20.08 -0.90 -6.61
N TYR A 124 21.19 -0.27 -6.29
CA TYR A 124 22.21 0.16 -7.22
C TYR A 124 23.50 -0.59 -6.92
N GLU A 125 24.42 -0.61 -7.88
CA GLU A 125 25.79 -1.08 -7.65
C GLU A 125 26.44 -0.30 -6.48
N ASP A 126 27.27 -0.96 -5.67
CA ASP A 126 27.86 -0.37 -4.46
C ASP A 126 28.69 0.87 -4.72
N ASP A 127 29.20 1.03 -5.94
CA ASP A 127 30.13 2.10 -6.33
C ASP A 127 29.52 3.18 -7.23
N TRP A 128 28.21 3.24 -7.36
CA TRP A 128 27.59 4.25 -8.19
C TRP A 128 27.72 5.68 -7.63
N ALA A 129 27.58 6.68 -8.49
CA ALA A 129 27.82 8.09 -8.17
C ALA A 129 27.02 8.64 -6.99
N GLY A 130 25.82 8.09 -6.74
CA GLY A 130 24.93 8.47 -5.66
C GLY A 130 24.93 7.53 -4.44
N SER A 131 25.94 6.66 -4.31
CA SER A 131 26.04 5.68 -3.22
C SER A 131 25.99 6.29 -1.80
N HIS A 132 26.38 7.55 -1.67
CA HIS A 132 26.25 8.31 -0.41
C HIS A 132 24.81 8.75 -0.10
N LEU A 133 23.90 8.67 -1.07
CA LEU A 133 22.46 8.93 -0.89
C LEU A 133 21.71 7.65 -0.61
N VAL A 134 21.92 6.62 -1.45
CA VAL A 134 21.28 5.32 -1.33
C VAL A 134 22.05 4.27 -2.13
N ASN A 135 22.33 3.10 -1.54
CA ASN A 135 22.75 1.91 -2.28
C ASN A 135 21.59 0.95 -2.43
N ASN A 136 20.93 0.65 -1.32
CA ASN A 136 19.78 -0.24 -1.31
C ASN A 136 18.70 0.32 -0.37
N ILE A 137 17.47 0.28 -0.84
CA ILE A 137 16.29 0.50 -0.02
C ILE A 137 15.27 -0.59 -0.34
N ALA A 138 14.82 -1.32 0.67
CA ALA A 138 13.76 -2.30 0.56
C ALA A 138 12.69 -2.00 1.61
N LEU A 139 11.51 -1.64 1.13
CA LEU A 139 10.31 -1.42 1.95
C LEU A 139 9.33 -2.56 1.69
N GLN A 140 8.87 -3.22 2.74
CA GLN A 140 7.82 -4.23 2.68
C GLN A 140 6.79 -3.96 3.76
N ALA A 141 5.50 -4.04 3.40
CA ALA A 141 4.43 -3.91 4.36
C ALA A 141 3.29 -4.88 4.01
N ILE A 142 2.82 -5.62 5.00
CA ILE A 142 1.69 -6.54 4.92
C ILE A 142 0.57 -6.00 5.79
N PHE A 143 -0.62 -5.94 5.20
CA PHE A 143 -1.82 -5.45 5.88
C PHE A 143 -2.79 -6.60 6.07
N VAL A 144 -3.41 -6.67 7.25
CA VAL A 144 -4.50 -7.57 7.59
C VAL A 144 -5.70 -6.72 7.96
N GLN A 145 -6.80 -6.90 7.23
CA GLN A 145 -7.99 -6.07 7.34
C GLN A 145 -9.24 -6.93 7.52
N PRO A 146 -9.68 -7.22 8.75
CA PRO A 146 -11.03 -7.67 9.01
C PRO A 146 -12.02 -6.52 8.74
N SER A 147 -13.18 -6.84 8.17
CA SER A 147 -14.21 -5.86 7.81
C SER A 147 -15.60 -6.41 8.08
N VAL A 148 -16.51 -5.50 8.40
CA VAL A 148 -17.93 -5.78 8.57
C VAL A 148 -18.73 -4.86 7.67
N SER A 149 -19.78 -5.37 7.05
CA SER A 149 -20.73 -4.62 6.23
C SER A 149 -22.15 -4.85 6.74
N VAL A 150 -22.87 -3.75 6.93
CA VAL A 150 -24.26 -3.77 7.42
C VAL A 150 -25.16 -3.01 6.42
N LYS A 151 -26.16 -3.70 5.90
CA LYS A 151 -27.19 -3.14 5.03
C LYS A 151 -28.25 -2.47 5.90
N ILE A 152 -28.45 -1.17 5.71
CA ILE A 152 -29.46 -0.37 6.42
C ILE A 152 -30.75 -0.30 5.62
N THR A 153 -30.63 -0.14 4.31
CA THR A 153 -31.74 -0.17 3.34
C THR A 153 -31.27 -0.89 2.07
N ASP A 154 -32.16 -1.13 1.13
CA ASP A 154 -31.80 -1.75 -0.17
C ASP A 154 -30.83 -0.89 -1.02
N LYS A 155 -30.69 0.38 -0.68
CA LYS A 155 -29.84 1.33 -1.41
C LYS A 155 -28.69 1.91 -0.55
N PHE A 156 -28.64 1.58 0.74
CA PHE A 156 -27.68 2.16 1.65
C PHE A 156 -27.14 1.13 2.63
N SER A 157 -25.84 1.03 2.68
CA SER A 157 -25.08 0.19 3.62
C SER A 157 -23.91 0.96 4.21
N VAL A 158 -23.43 0.48 5.33
CA VAL A 158 -22.23 0.99 6.02
C VAL A 158 -21.29 -0.17 6.26
N GLY A 159 -20.01 0.03 6.01
CA GLY A 159 -19.01 -1.01 6.24
C GLY A 159 -17.66 -0.42 6.60
N GLY A 160 -16.85 -1.22 7.28
CA GLY A 160 -15.52 -0.84 7.68
C GLY A 160 -14.89 -1.86 8.61
N GLY A 161 -13.66 -1.58 9.02
CA GLY A 161 -12.93 -2.41 9.96
C GLY A 161 -11.56 -1.85 10.29
N PRO A 162 -10.88 -2.40 11.30
CA PRO A 162 -9.51 -2.02 11.61
C PRO A 162 -8.56 -2.58 10.55
N ILE A 163 -7.44 -1.87 10.34
CA ILE A 163 -6.32 -2.38 9.56
C ILE A 163 -5.15 -2.59 10.49
N TYR A 164 -4.64 -3.81 10.53
CA TYR A 164 -3.39 -4.12 11.18
C TYR A 164 -2.28 -4.16 10.13
N ALA A 165 -1.27 -3.32 10.28
CA ALA A 165 -0.14 -3.22 9.38
C ALA A 165 1.14 -3.70 10.06
N THR A 166 1.91 -4.53 9.38
CA THR A 166 3.25 -4.95 9.77
C THR A 166 4.19 -4.77 8.60
N GLY A 167 5.40 -4.30 8.85
CA GLY A 167 6.36 -4.08 7.78
C GLY A 167 7.76 -3.79 8.29
N GLY A 168 8.72 -3.76 7.38
CA GLY A 168 10.11 -3.44 7.64
C GLY A 168 10.70 -2.56 6.54
N VAL A 169 11.72 -1.83 6.90
CA VAL A 169 12.55 -1.03 5.99
C VAL A 169 13.99 -1.45 6.17
N ASN A 170 14.65 -1.77 5.07
CA ASN A 170 16.09 -1.91 5.01
C ASN A 170 16.63 -0.76 4.17
N PHE A 171 17.61 -0.05 4.66
CA PHE A 171 18.20 1.09 3.99
C PHE A 171 19.71 1.07 4.15
N ASN A 172 20.43 1.01 3.02
CA ASN A 172 21.89 1.04 2.97
C ASN A 172 22.39 2.22 2.16
N LYS A 173 23.43 2.86 2.66
CA LYS A 173 24.18 3.89 1.95
C LYS A 173 25.64 3.95 2.39
N ASN A 174 26.51 4.43 1.53
CA ASN A 174 27.87 4.78 1.91
C ASN A 174 27.91 6.12 2.67
N LEU A 175 28.77 6.23 3.69
CA LEU A 175 28.88 7.47 4.46
C LEU A 175 29.41 8.65 3.65
N ASN A 176 30.42 8.41 2.81
CA ASN A 176 30.97 9.40 1.91
C ASN A 176 31.67 8.71 0.74
N ARG A 177 31.57 9.28 -0.44
CA ARG A 177 32.23 8.77 -1.65
C ARG A 177 33.77 8.80 -1.57
N THR A 178 34.33 9.66 -0.72
CA THR A 178 35.79 9.87 -0.58
C THR A 178 36.39 9.23 0.66
N LEU A 179 35.56 8.78 1.62
CA LEU A 179 36.05 8.10 2.83
C LEU A 179 36.19 6.60 2.52
N VAL A 180 37.43 6.18 2.44
CA VAL A 180 37.82 4.77 2.35
C VAL A 180 38.59 4.40 3.61
N ASP A 181 38.52 3.15 4.02
CA ASP A 181 39.34 2.59 5.10
C ASP A 181 40.78 2.37 4.61
N LEU A 182 41.64 1.86 5.52
CA LEU A 182 43.05 1.60 5.21
C LEU A 182 43.25 0.52 4.14
N ASP A 183 42.22 -0.31 3.91
CA ASP A 183 42.21 -1.38 2.93
C ASP A 183 41.57 -0.96 1.59
N GLY A 184 41.14 0.30 1.50
CA GLY A 184 40.52 0.86 0.29
C GLY A 184 39.02 0.61 0.17
N ASN A 185 38.37 0.02 1.19
CA ASN A 185 36.93 -0.18 1.22
C ASN A 185 36.21 1.06 1.70
N ARG A 186 35.00 1.29 1.20
CA ARG A 186 34.15 2.40 1.64
C ARG A 186 33.45 2.09 2.95
N SER A 187 33.39 3.09 3.81
CA SER A 187 32.60 2.97 5.03
C SER A 187 31.12 2.96 4.73
N GLU A 188 30.46 1.86 4.96
CA GLU A 188 29.01 1.64 4.78
C GLU A 188 28.23 1.87 6.08
N VAL A 189 27.07 2.49 5.98
CA VAL A 189 26.08 2.53 7.06
C VAL A 189 24.86 1.75 6.64
N THR A 190 24.59 0.68 7.33
CA THR A 190 23.36 -0.09 7.22
C THR A 190 22.41 0.33 8.33
N LEU A 191 21.24 0.85 7.96
CA LEU A 191 20.12 1.03 8.86
C LEU A 191 19.13 -0.10 8.58
N GLU A 192 19.20 -1.13 9.40
CA GLU A 192 18.22 -2.22 9.41
C GLU A 192 17.17 -1.90 10.47
N GLN A 193 16.06 -1.33 10.06
CA GLN A 193 14.90 -1.18 10.94
C GLN A 193 13.90 -2.29 10.62
N THR A 194 14.08 -3.43 11.25
CA THR A 194 13.02 -4.45 11.35
C THR A 194 12.09 -4.03 12.47
N GLY A 195 11.15 -3.15 12.16
CA GLY A 195 10.15 -2.66 13.10
C GLY A 195 8.79 -3.24 12.76
N ILE A 196 8.16 -3.92 13.70
CA ILE A 196 6.72 -4.14 13.67
C ILE A 196 6.09 -2.80 14.07
N SER A 197 5.77 -1.95 13.10
CA SER A 197 4.93 -0.80 13.39
C SER A 197 3.46 -1.26 13.31
N ASN A 198 2.87 -1.46 14.47
CA ASN A 198 1.46 -1.78 14.59
C ASN A 198 0.67 -0.48 14.43
N TRP A 199 0.07 -0.30 13.26
CA TRP A 199 -0.90 0.77 13.06
C TRP A 199 -2.30 0.16 12.92
N VAL A 200 -3.22 0.63 13.72
CA VAL A 200 -4.64 0.27 13.65
C VAL A 200 -5.39 1.54 13.22
N GLY A 201 -5.81 1.59 11.97
CA GLY A 201 -6.60 2.68 11.43
C GLY A 201 -8.04 2.24 11.13
N PRO A 202 -9.03 3.11 11.35
CA PRO A 202 -10.39 2.85 10.91
C PRO A 202 -10.52 3.08 9.40
N GLN A 203 -11.20 2.17 8.72
CA GLN A 203 -11.69 2.37 7.38
C GLN A 203 -13.22 2.38 7.43
N VAL A 204 -13.82 3.53 7.14
CA VAL A 204 -15.27 3.68 7.05
C VAL A 204 -15.59 4.20 5.65
N LEU A 205 -16.39 3.43 4.91
CA LEU A 205 -16.92 3.82 3.61
C LEU A 205 -18.43 3.65 3.61
N CYS A 206 -19.09 4.63 3.05
CA CYS A 206 -20.54 4.62 2.85
C CYS A 206 -20.87 4.24 1.41
#